data_79ee57a1dadd36ed8b0ac2e337ce773f
#
_entry.id   79ee57a1dadd36ed8b0ac2e337ce773f
#
_cell.length_a   1.000
_cell.length_b   1.000
_cell.length_c   1.000
_cell.angle_alpha   90.00
_cell.angle_beta   90.00
_cell.angle_gamma   90.00
#
_symmetry.space_group_name_H-M   'P 1'
#
loop_
_entity.id
_entity.type
_entity.pdbx_description
1 polymer ?
#
loop_
_entity_poly.entity_id
_entity_poly.type
_entity_poly.pdbx_seq_one_letter_code
_entity_poly.pdbx_strand_id
1 'polypeptide(L)'
;MESKKKVDSPFDEIRKIVDKVLSDDILLEYMNEQEQEIEESVKESIVEDLKDYILNNDKNISLFGEKYETDFDNLVDLLFLNKELSCFVALDVEIGKYKQEYLNKMKINLEYLDNYFNKTKENPSVGIIICIDEDTEDVEYLYNRDLSASLFVKYDSALLDKELLLDKLKQYKKLL
;
A
#
# COMPACT_ATOMS: atom_id res chain seq x y z
N MET A 1 1.71 13.54 60.40
CA MET A 1 1.55 14.04 59.00
C MET A 1 0.90 12.97 58.16
N GLU A 2 -0.35 13.18 57.88
CA GLU A 2 -1.06 12.29 56.99
C GLU A 2 -0.55 12.52 55.56
N SER A 3 0.06 11.50 54.96
CA SER A 3 0.33 11.51 53.54
C SER A 3 -1.01 11.55 52.80
N LYS A 4 -1.31 12.63 52.12
CA LYS A 4 -2.45 12.70 51.22
C LYS A 4 -2.31 11.56 50.21
N LYS A 5 -3.16 10.56 50.34
CA LYS A 5 -3.32 9.56 49.27
C LYS A 5 -3.66 10.31 47.99
N LYS A 6 -2.80 10.17 46.99
CA LYS A 6 -3.07 10.66 45.65
C LYS A 6 -4.35 9.97 45.21
N VAL A 7 -5.41 10.72 44.98
CA VAL A 7 -6.66 10.19 44.45
C VAL A 7 -6.36 9.87 43.00
N ASP A 8 -6.30 8.59 42.70
CA ASP A 8 -6.14 8.13 41.33
C ASP A 8 -7.34 8.60 40.48
N SER A 9 -7.09 9.09 39.29
CA SER A 9 -8.18 9.43 38.37
C SER A 9 -9.03 8.21 38.07
N PRO A 10 -10.30 8.35 37.65
CA PRO A 10 -11.13 7.21 37.24
C PRO A 10 -10.47 6.33 36.20
N PHE A 11 -9.63 6.90 35.34
CA PHE A 11 -8.83 6.19 34.37
C PHE A 11 -7.76 5.28 34.99
N ASP A 12 -7.13 5.72 36.06
CA ASP A 12 -6.10 4.92 36.74
C ASP A 12 -6.72 3.71 37.46
N GLU A 13 -7.92 3.85 38.01
CA GLU A 13 -8.64 2.74 38.60
C GLU A 13 -9.09 1.71 37.57
N ILE A 14 -9.60 2.18 36.44
CA ILE A 14 -9.98 1.31 35.31
C ILE A 14 -8.75 0.58 34.78
N ARG A 15 -7.62 1.28 34.66
CA ARG A 15 -6.36 0.70 34.22
C ARG A 15 -5.87 -0.40 35.16
N LYS A 16 -5.97 -0.20 36.47
CA LYS A 16 -5.63 -1.23 37.47
C LYS A 16 -6.53 -2.44 37.39
N ILE A 17 -7.82 -2.24 37.16
CA ILE A 17 -8.79 -3.31 36.98
C ILE A 17 -8.50 -4.08 35.69
N VAL A 18 -8.21 -3.37 34.62
CA VAL A 18 -7.82 -3.96 33.32
C VAL A 18 -6.55 -4.77 33.47
N ASP A 19 -5.53 -4.24 34.13
CA ASP A 19 -4.27 -4.94 34.40
C ASP A 19 -4.44 -6.20 35.25
N LYS A 20 -5.44 -6.23 36.12
CA LYS A 20 -5.75 -7.39 36.98
C LYS A 20 -6.63 -8.43 36.31
N VAL A 21 -7.52 -8.04 35.42
CA VAL A 21 -8.58 -8.88 34.84
C VAL A 21 -8.21 -9.37 33.45
N LEU A 22 -7.47 -8.56 32.69
CA LEU A 22 -7.00 -8.93 31.37
C LEU A 22 -5.55 -9.37 31.44
N SER A 23 -5.25 -10.49 30.82
CA SER A 23 -3.86 -10.89 30.64
C SER A 23 -3.14 -9.86 29.76
N ASP A 24 -1.83 -9.70 29.96
CA ASP A 24 -1.00 -8.82 29.16
C ASP A 24 -1.16 -9.09 27.66
N ASP A 25 -1.40 -10.34 27.27
CA ASP A 25 -1.63 -10.77 25.90
C ASP A 25 -2.89 -10.16 25.28
N ILE A 26 -3.98 -10.07 26.04
CA ILE A 26 -5.25 -9.48 25.56
C ILE A 26 -5.09 -7.97 25.38
N LEU A 27 -4.38 -7.30 26.30
CA LEU A 27 -4.10 -5.86 26.20
C LEU A 27 -3.23 -5.54 24.99
N LEU A 28 -2.19 -6.34 24.74
CA LEU A 28 -1.33 -6.21 23.57
C LEU A 28 -2.11 -6.43 22.27
N GLU A 29 -2.99 -7.41 22.23
CA GLU A 29 -3.85 -7.68 21.09
C GLU A 29 -4.78 -6.48 20.79
N TYR A 30 -5.40 -5.90 21.80
CA TYR A 30 -6.24 -4.72 21.67
C TYR A 30 -5.45 -3.51 21.17
N MET A 31 -4.25 -3.25 21.71
CA MET A 31 -3.36 -2.17 21.27
C MET A 31 -2.93 -2.37 19.81
N ASN A 32 -2.61 -3.60 19.42
CA ASN A 32 -2.23 -3.94 18.05
C ASN A 32 -3.39 -3.70 17.06
N GLU A 33 -4.62 -4.03 17.45
CA GLU A 33 -5.81 -3.77 16.64
C GLU A 33 -6.01 -2.26 16.40
N GLN A 34 -5.81 -1.42 17.43
CA GLN A 34 -5.91 0.03 17.29
C GLN A 34 -4.81 0.61 16.42
N GLU A 35 -3.59 0.15 16.56
CA GLU A 35 -2.47 0.55 15.68
C GLU A 35 -2.77 0.19 14.21
N GLN A 36 -3.32 -0.98 13.97
CA GLN A 36 -3.72 -1.42 12.63
C GLN A 36 -4.82 -0.54 12.03
N GLU A 37 -5.80 -0.12 12.81
CA GLU A 37 -6.86 0.79 12.37
C GLU A 37 -6.30 2.16 11.99
N ILE A 38 -5.34 2.69 12.76
CA ILE A 38 -4.68 3.96 12.48
C ILE A 38 -3.84 3.84 11.20
N GLU A 39 -3.07 2.78 11.05
CA GLU A 39 -2.26 2.53 9.86
C GLU A 39 -3.15 2.41 8.61
N GLU A 40 -4.26 1.69 8.69
CA GLU A 40 -5.19 1.55 7.59
C GLU A 40 -5.82 2.88 7.19
N SER A 41 -6.19 3.72 8.15
CA SER A 41 -6.72 5.06 7.91
C SER A 41 -5.71 5.97 7.23
N VAL A 42 -4.46 5.94 7.67
CA VAL A 42 -3.36 6.70 7.04
C VAL A 42 -3.10 6.18 5.63
N LYS A 43 -3.06 4.86 5.46
CA LYS A 43 -2.89 4.22 4.15
C LYS A 43 -3.99 4.66 3.18
N GLU A 44 -5.24 4.64 3.58
CA GLU A 44 -6.36 5.07 2.74
C GLU A 44 -6.22 6.53 2.29
N SER A 45 -5.78 7.40 3.19
CA SER A 45 -5.53 8.81 2.86
C SER A 45 -4.40 8.96 1.84
N ILE A 46 -3.33 8.21 1.99
CA ILE A 46 -2.21 8.21 1.05
C ILE A 46 -2.65 7.68 -0.33
N VAL A 47 -3.37 6.58 -0.35
CA VAL A 47 -3.87 5.97 -1.60
C VAL A 47 -4.77 6.95 -2.35
N GLU A 48 -5.68 7.63 -1.67
CA GLU A 48 -6.59 8.59 -2.29
C GLU A 48 -5.83 9.78 -2.88
N ASP A 49 -4.90 10.36 -2.14
CA ASP A 49 -4.10 11.48 -2.63
C ASP A 49 -3.18 11.07 -3.78
N LEU A 50 -2.57 9.89 -3.69
CA LEU A 50 -1.70 9.36 -4.72
C LEU A 50 -2.48 9.05 -6.01
N LYS A 51 -3.69 8.54 -5.91
CA LYS A 51 -4.58 8.34 -7.05
C LYS A 51 -4.81 9.65 -7.81
N ASP A 52 -5.18 10.69 -7.11
CA ASP A 52 -5.43 12.00 -7.71
C ASP A 52 -4.16 12.58 -8.35
N TYR A 53 -3.04 12.44 -7.67
CA TYR A 53 -1.74 12.87 -8.20
C TYR A 53 -1.37 12.15 -9.50
N ILE A 54 -1.52 10.83 -9.54
CA ILE A 54 -1.20 10.03 -10.73
C ILE A 54 -2.12 10.41 -11.90
N LEU A 55 -3.42 10.51 -11.66
CA LEU A 55 -4.39 10.85 -12.69
C LEU A 55 -4.20 12.27 -13.24
N ASN A 56 -3.73 13.20 -12.43
CA ASN A 56 -3.46 14.57 -12.85
C ASN A 56 -2.13 14.71 -13.59
N ASN A 57 -1.17 13.81 -13.39
CA ASN A 57 0.17 13.91 -13.97
C ASN A 57 0.44 12.97 -15.14
N ASP A 58 -0.43 12.02 -15.39
CA ASP A 58 -0.30 11.07 -16.50
C ASP A 58 -1.60 11.02 -17.31
N LYS A 59 -1.57 11.57 -18.51
CA LYS A 59 -2.74 11.61 -19.41
C LYS A 59 -3.06 10.26 -20.07
N ASN A 60 -2.11 9.35 -20.09
CA ASN A 60 -2.25 8.04 -20.71
C ASN A 60 -2.84 7.00 -19.76
N ILE A 61 -3.00 7.36 -18.49
CA ILE A 61 -3.51 6.45 -17.49
C ILE A 61 -4.96 6.77 -17.12
N SER A 62 -5.76 5.75 -16.95
CA SER A 62 -7.13 5.86 -16.44
C SER A 62 -7.34 4.90 -15.29
N LEU A 63 -8.17 5.27 -14.33
CA LEU A 63 -8.52 4.41 -13.22
C LEU A 63 -9.48 3.33 -13.68
N PHE A 64 -9.14 2.07 -13.43
CA PHE A 64 -9.99 0.92 -13.71
C PHE A 64 -10.74 0.46 -12.46
N GLY A 65 -10.08 0.48 -11.30
CA GLY A 65 -10.70 0.09 -10.04
C GLY A 65 -9.88 0.47 -8.82
N GLU A 66 -10.55 0.52 -7.68
CA GLU A 66 -9.97 0.74 -6.36
C GLU A 66 -10.32 -0.45 -5.48
N LYS A 67 -9.39 -0.88 -4.61
CA LYS A 67 -9.55 -2.10 -3.80
C LYS A 67 -10.08 -3.25 -4.67
N TYR A 68 -9.43 -3.43 -5.80
CA TYR A 68 -9.86 -4.38 -6.83
C TYR A 68 -9.53 -5.80 -6.42
N GLU A 69 -10.56 -6.63 -6.29
CA GLU A 69 -10.39 -8.04 -5.93
C GLU A 69 -9.85 -8.84 -7.11
N THR A 70 -8.78 -9.57 -6.85
CA THR A 70 -8.20 -10.54 -7.76
C THR A 70 -8.43 -11.96 -7.23
N ASP A 71 -7.51 -12.86 -7.44
CA ASP A 71 -7.63 -14.26 -7.02
C ASP A 71 -7.35 -14.42 -5.50
N PHE A 72 -8.03 -15.38 -4.84
CA PHE A 72 -7.82 -15.77 -3.43
C PHE A 72 -7.94 -14.62 -2.42
N ASP A 73 -8.94 -13.79 -2.55
CA ASP A 73 -9.21 -12.65 -1.66
C ASP A 73 -8.08 -11.59 -1.64
N ASN A 74 -7.19 -11.61 -2.62
CA ASN A 74 -6.20 -10.57 -2.80
C ASN A 74 -6.82 -9.31 -3.36
N LEU A 75 -6.35 -8.15 -2.87
CA LEU A 75 -6.77 -6.84 -3.33
C LEU A 75 -5.61 -6.09 -3.95
N VAL A 76 -5.91 -5.33 -5.00
CA VAL A 76 -5.03 -4.29 -5.54
C VAL A 76 -5.57 -2.94 -5.07
N ASP A 77 -4.75 -2.14 -4.43
CA ASP A 77 -5.21 -0.84 -3.91
C ASP A 77 -5.72 0.08 -5.02
N LEU A 78 -4.95 0.23 -6.09
CA LEU A 78 -5.31 1.00 -7.28
C LEU A 78 -4.98 0.20 -8.53
N LEU A 79 -5.97 0.03 -9.39
CA LEU A 79 -5.79 -0.62 -10.69
C LEU A 79 -6.02 0.40 -11.79
N PHE A 80 -4.98 0.66 -12.57
CA PHE A 80 -5.01 1.57 -13.71
C PHE A 80 -4.89 0.82 -15.03
N LEU A 81 -5.37 1.47 -16.08
CA LEU A 81 -5.12 1.06 -17.46
C LEU A 81 -4.23 2.10 -18.12
N ASN A 82 -3.07 1.68 -18.62
CA ASN A 82 -2.20 2.52 -19.42
C ASN A 82 -2.57 2.35 -20.89
N LYS A 83 -3.07 3.42 -21.50
CA LYS A 83 -3.57 3.40 -22.87
C LYS A 83 -2.46 3.28 -23.91
N GLU A 84 -1.30 3.85 -23.64
CA GLU A 84 -0.15 3.80 -24.55
C GLU A 84 0.43 2.40 -24.62
N LEU A 85 0.54 1.73 -23.48
CA LEU A 85 1.05 0.36 -23.39
C LEU A 85 -0.03 -0.71 -23.60
N SER A 86 -1.30 -0.34 -23.52
CA SER A 86 -2.43 -1.27 -23.54
C SER A 86 -2.28 -2.37 -22.47
N CYS A 87 -1.87 -1.97 -21.28
CA CYS A 87 -1.66 -2.92 -20.17
C CYS A 87 -2.24 -2.35 -18.86
N PHE A 88 -2.48 -3.26 -17.92
CA PHE A 88 -2.84 -2.88 -16.56
C PHE A 88 -1.61 -2.48 -15.76
N VAL A 89 -1.79 -1.48 -14.91
CA VAL A 89 -0.83 -1.06 -13.91
C VAL A 89 -1.49 -1.21 -12.54
N ALA A 90 -1.02 -2.16 -11.75
CA ALA A 90 -1.50 -2.43 -10.41
C ALA A 90 -0.58 -1.76 -9.39
N LEU A 91 -1.14 -0.99 -8.48
CA LEU A 91 -0.37 -0.25 -7.48
C LEU A 91 -0.86 -0.63 -6.09
N ASP A 92 0.09 -1.03 -5.24
CA ASP A 92 -0.14 -1.31 -3.83
C ASP A 92 0.71 -0.38 -2.97
N VAL A 93 0.12 0.11 -1.89
CA VAL A 93 0.79 0.92 -0.88
C VAL A 93 0.86 0.13 0.42
N GLU A 94 2.06 -0.01 0.96
CA GLU A 94 2.32 -0.67 2.24
C GLU A 94 2.99 0.30 3.21
N ILE A 95 2.46 0.38 4.42
CA ILE A 95 3.07 1.16 5.50
C ILE A 95 4.11 0.27 6.17
N GLY A 96 5.36 0.74 6.16
CA GLY A 96 6.50 0.00 6.68
C GLY A 96 7.57 -0.26 5.63
N LYS A 97 8.52 -1.11 5.98
CA LYS A 97 9.62 -1.49 5.08
C LYS A 97 9.19 -2.56 4.09
N TYR A 98 9.87 -2.61 2.96
CA TYR A 98 9.66 -3.64 1.95
C TYR A 98 9.78 -5.05 2.54
N LYS A 99 8.86 -5.93 2.13
CA LYS A 99 8.88 -7.36 2.46
C LYS A 99 8.68 -8.19 1.21
N GLN A 100 9.34 -9.34 1.17
CA GLN A 100 9.23 -10.28 0.04
C GLN A 100 7.79 -10.73 -0.22
N GLU A 101 6.97 -10.80 0.82
CA GLU A 101 5.56 -11.20 0.69
C GLU A 101 4.74 -10.22 -0.16
N TYR A 102 5.12 -8.93 -0.20
CA TYR A 102 4.46 -7.93 -1.05
C TYR A 102 4.71 -8.22 -2.54
N LEU A 103 5.94 -8.61 -2.85
CA LEU A 103 6.30 -9.02 -4.20
C LEU A 103 5.54 -10.29 -4.62
N ASN A 104 5.48 -11.28 -3.75
CA ASN A 104 4.78 -12.54 -4.01
C ASN A 104 3.28 -12.31 -4.25
N LYS A 105 2.66 -11.47 -3.44
CA LYS A 105 1.26 -11.06 -3.62
C LYS A 105 1.05 -10.35 -4.95
N MET A 106 1.92 -9.42 -5.29
CA MET A 106 1.82 -8.69 -6.57
C MET A 106 1.97 -9.62 -7.77
N LYS A 107 2.87 -10.59 -7.72
CA LYS A 107 2.99 -11.61 -8.78
C LYS A 107 1.68 -12.36 -9.03
N ILE A 108 1.00 -12.75 -7.98
CA ILE A 108 -0.30 -13.42 -8.06
C ILE A 108 -1.33 -12.51 -8.71
N ASN A 109 -1.38 -11.25 -8.29
CA ASN A 109 -2.31 -10.26 -8.83
C ASN A 109 -2.07 -10.02 -10.33
N LEU A 110 -0.81 -9.85 -10.74
CA LEU A 110 -0.46 -9.62 -12.14
C LEU A 110 -0.79 -10.84 -13.03
N GLU A 111 -0.52 -12.03 -12.54
CA GLU A 111 -0.86 -13.26 -13.26
C GLU A 111 -2.37 -13.41 -13.45
N TYR A 112 -3.14 -13.09 -12.41
CA TYR A 112 -4.60 -13.05 -12.51
C TYR A 112 -5.08 -12.07 -13.58
N LEU A 113 -4.57 -10.84 -13.57
CA LEU A 113 -4.95 -9.79 -14.51
C LEU A 113 -4.63 -10.19 -15.96
N ASP A 114 -3.45 -10.72 -16.19
CA ASP A 114 -3.04 -11.11 -17.54
C ASP A 114 -3.78 -12.35 -18.04
N ASN A 115 -4.07 -13.31 -17.19
CA ASN A 115 -4.84 -14.48 -17.58
C ASN A 115 -6.31 -14.14 -17.85
N TYR A 116 -6.87 -13.22 -17.11
CA TYR A 116 -8.29 -12.87 -17.22
C TYR A 116 -8.57 -11.87 -18.34
N PHE A 117 -7.73 -10.86 -18.51
CA PHE A 117 -7.98 -9.74 -19.42
C PHE A 117 -7.06 -9.71 -20.64
N ASN A 118 -5.84 -10.23 -20.55
CA ASN A 118 -4.84 -10.13 -21.60
C ASN A 118 -4.61 -11.49 -22.29
N LYS A 119 -5.47 -11.82 -23.24
CA LYS A 119 -5.42 -13.10 -23.95
C LYS A 119 -4.22 -13.23 -24.89
N THR A 120 -3.63 -12.12 -25.34
CA THR A 120 -2.54 -12.13 -26.32
C THR A 120 -1.16 -12.23 -25.69
N LYS A 121 -1.03 -11.88 -24.41
CA LYS A 121 0.22 -11.87 -23.64
C LYS A 121 1.34 -10.97 -24.22
N GLU A 122 1.00 -10.07 -25.13
CA GLU A 122 1.97 -9.18 -25.79
C GLU A 122 2.38 -8.00 -24.92
N ASN A 123 1.46 -7.52 -24.08
CA ASN A 123 1.67 -6.36 -23.21
C ASN A 123 1.40 -6.75 -21.77
N PRO A 124 2.40 -7.33 -21.07
CA PRO A 124 2.20 -7.81 -19.71
C PRO A 124 1.87 -6.66 -18.74
N SER A 125 1.05 -6.97 -17.75
CA SER A 125 0.74 -6.04 -16.67
C SER A 125 1.97 -5.68 -15.84
N VAL A 126 1.92 -4.53 -15.21
CA VAL A 126 2.99 -3.98 -14.37
C VAL A 126 2.45 -3.79 -12.97
N GLY A 127 3.23 -4.18 -11.97
CA GLY A 127 2.98 -3.90 -10.58
C GLY A 127 3.90 -2.80 -10.08
N ILE A 128 3.36 -1.91 -9.28
CA ILE A 128 4.10 -0.90 -8.55
C ILE A 128 3.84 -1.13 -7.07
N ILE A 129 4.89 -1.46 -6.33
CA ILE A 129 4.83 -1.68 -4.88
C ILE A 129 5.48 -0.49 -4.21
N ILE A 130 4.71 0.21 -3.39
CA ILE A 130 5.15 1.37 -2.64
C ILE A 130 5.20 0.99 -1.17
N CYS A 131 6.39 1.13 -0.56
CA CYS A 131 6.59 0.93 0.87
C CYS A 131 7.07 2.23 1.48
N ILE A 132 6.41 2.69 2.51
CA ILE A 132 6.71 3.97 3.14
C ILE A 132 6.59 3.87 4.66
N ASP A 133 7.61 4.37 5.35
CA ASP A 133 7.61 4.59 6.79
C ASP A 133 8.17 5.98 7.11
N GLU A 134 8.34 6.30 8.39
CA GLU A 134 8.86 7.60 8.82
C GLU A 134 10.29 7.88 8.34
N ASP A 135 11.07 6.83 8.06
CA ASP A 135 12.49 6.94 7.71
C ASP A 135 12.75 6.76 6.21
N THR A 136 11.97 5.91 5.53
CA THR A 136 12.26 5.48 4.17
C THR A 136 11.05 5.50 3.26
N GLU A 137 11.29 5.68 1.99
CA GLU A 137 10.36 5.44 0.89
C GLU A 137 11.01 4.50 -0.12
N ASP A 138 10.25 3.54 -0.62
CA ASP A 138 10.69 2.57 -1.62
C ASP A 138 9.60 2.35 -2.66
N VAL A 139 10.00 2.32 -3.92
CA VAL A 139 9.13 2.07 -5.08
C VAL A 139 9.74 0.98 -5.93
N GLU A 140 9.07 -0.16 -6.01
CA GLU A 140 9.51 -1.29 -6.81
C GLU A 140 8.56 -1.53 -7.97
N TYR A 141 9.10 -1.64 -9.19
CA TYR A 141 8.35 -2.04 -10.37
C TYR A 141 8.54 -3.53 -10.62
N LEU A 142 7.43 -4.21 -10.90
CA LEU A 142 7.41 -5.63 -11.24
C LEU A 142 6.71 -5.81 -12.58
N TYR A 143 7.41 -6.38 -13.54
CA TYR A 143 6.82 -6.78 -14.82
C TYR A 143 6.39 -8.24 -14.73
N ASN A 144 5.17 -8.55 -15.19
CA ASN A 144 4.66 -9.92 -15.10
C ASN A 144 5.45 -10.93 -15.92
N ARG A 145 6.21 -10.43 -16.88
CA ARG A 145 7.09 -11.24 -17.73
C ARG A 145 8.36 -10.49 -18.04
N ASP A 146 9.37 -11.25 -18.46
CA ASP A 146 10.57 -10.65 -19.01
C ASP A 146 10.23 -9.89 -20.29
N LEU A 147 10.63 -8.63 -20.33
CA LEU A 147 10.43 -7.76 -21.49
C LEU A 147 11.63 -7.86 -22.43
N SER A 148 11.36 -7.87 -23.74
CA SER A 148 12.43 -7.64 -24.71
C SER A 148 13.05 -6.25 -24.48
N ALA A 149 14.28 -6.03 -24.95
CA ALA A 149 14.96 -4.74 -24.78
C ALA A 149 14.14 -3.57 -25.34
N SER A 150 13.51 -3.75 -26.52
CA SER A 150 12.68 -2.71 -27.12
C SER A 150 11.39 -2.44 -26.35
N LEU A 151 10.76 -3.49 -25.83
CA LEU A 151 9.54 -3.36 -25.02
C LEU A 151 9.85 -2.73 -23.67
N PHE A 152 10.98 -3.07 -23.06
CA PHE A 152 11.43 -2.43 -21.81
C PHE A 152 11.60 -0.92 -21.97
N VAL A 153 12.24 -0.46 -23.05
CA VAL A 153 12.40 0.97 -23.35
C VAL A 153 11.03 1.64 -23.47
N LYS A 154 10.09 1.01 -24.16
CA LYS A 154 8.73 1.51 -24.31
C LYS A 154 8.01 1.64 -22.97
N TYR A 155 8.11 0.62 -22.12
CA TYR A 155 7.51 0.64 -20.79
C TYR A 155 8.15 1.71 -19.90
N ASP A 156 9.45 1.78 -19.89
CA ASP A 156 10.20 2.75 -19.08
C ASP A 156 9.81 4.21 -19.43
N SER A 157 9.60 4.50 -20.70
CA SER A 157 9.20 5.83 -21.15
C SER A 157 7.72 6.15 -20.96
N ALA A 158 6.85 5.14 -20.95
CA ALA A 158 5.39 5.32 -20.90
C ALA A 158 4.79 5.17 -19.48
N LEU A 159 5.54 4.58 -18.55
CA LEU A 159 5.14 4.49 -17.15
C LEU A 159 5.53 5.76 -16.39
N LEU A 160 4.81 6.02 -15.31
CA LEU A 160 5.12 7.13 -14.43
C LEU A 160 6.54 7.00 -13.89
N ASP A 161 7.30 8.11 -13.92
CA ASP A 161 8.68 8.15 -13.48
C ASP A 161 8.81 7.83 -11.99
N LYS A 162 9.68 6.88 -11.67
CA LYS A 162 9.99 6.47 -10.31
C LYS A 162 10.42 7.65 -9.42
N GLU A 163 11.21 8.58 -9.94
CA GLU A 163 11.67 9.74 -9.19
C GLU A 163 10.52 10.68 -8.81
N LEU A 164 9.54 10.86 -9.69
CA LEU A 164 8.34 11.64 -9.39
C LEU A 164 7.52 11.00 -8.29
N LEU A 165 7.39 9.68 -8.30
CA LEU A 165 6.72 8.95 -7.22
C LEU A 165 7.49 9.10 -5.90
N LEU A 166 8.79 8.91 -5.90
CA LEU A 166 9.61 9.04 -4.70
C LEU A 166 9.52 10.45 -4.10
N ASP A 167 9.55 11.49 -4.91
CA ASP A 167 9.40 12.86 -4.44
C ASP A 167 8.02 13.10 -3.81
N LYS A 168 6.97 12.54 -4.41
CA LYS A 168 5.63 12.62 -3.85
C LYS A 168 5.52 11.89 -2.52
N LEU A 169 6.12 10.72 -2.40
CA LEU A 169 6.10 9.91 -1.18
C LEU A 169 6.78 10.60 0.00
N LYS A 170 7.80 11.40 -0.24
CA LYS A 170 8.46 12.20 0.82
C LYS A 170 7.49 13.12 1.55
N GLN A 171 6.45 13.61 0.87
CA GLN A 171 5.43 14.44 1.49
C GLN A 171 4.56 13.66 2.48
N TYR A 172 4.39 12.36 2.28
CA TYR A 172 3.58 11.51 3.17
C TYR A 172 4.28 11.09 4.44
N LYS A 173 5.60 11.17 4.50
CA LYS A 173 6.36 10.81 5.71
C LYS A 173 5.92 11.58 6.94
N LYS A 174 5.44 12.81 6.77
CA LYS A 174 4.94 13.65 7.85
C LYS A 174 3.68 13.08 8.53
N LEU A 175 2.97 12.18 7.86
CA LEU A 175 1.78 11.53 8.38
C LEU A 175 2.10 10.29 9.21
N LEU A 176 3.32 9.82 9.13
CA LEU A 176 3.82 8.61 9.78
C LEU A 176 4.70 8.97 10.98
#